data_ed294e9e8c0b8cae0fd1bf1bf15afa20
#
_entry.id   ed294e9e8c0b8cae0fd1bf1bf15afa20
#
_cell.length_a   1.000
_cell.length_b   1.000
_cell.length_c   1.000
_cell.angle_alpha   90.00
_cell.angle_beta   90.00
_cell.angle_gamma   90.00
#
_symmetry.space_group_name_H-M   'P 1'
#
loop_
_entity.id
_entity.type
_entity.pdbx_description
1 polymer ?
#
loop_
_entity_poly.entity_id
_entity_poly.type
_entity_poly.pdbx_seq_one_letter_code
_entity_poly.pdbx_strand_id
1 'polypeptide(L)'
;LPEKLAIEKNIQIVVCVDEFQNISFMEDGIAFQKKLRAHWQKHQKANYILYGSRRHLMMDFFTKNTMPFYRFGEILFLEKIAETHWIPYIIERFAATNKKISEKLAIKIAQQMENHPYYVQQLAQVVWQQTTKTATEENFYEAIEDLLDQYTILYQKEVDMLTNFQ
;
A
#
# COMPACT_ATOMS: atom_id res chain seq x y z
N LEU A 1 2.94 -4.65 -26.95
CA LEU A 1 3.56 -5.97 -26.72
C LEU A 1 2.65 -6.92 -25.93
N PRO A 2 2.02 -6.54 -24.79
CA PRO A 2 1.13 -7.44 -24.03
C PRO A 2 -0.05 -7.96 -24.86
N GLU A 3 -0.76 -7.11 -25.57
CA GLU A 3 -1.87 -7.49 -26.42
C GLU A 3 -1.48 -8.49 -27.52
N LYS A 4 -0.35 -8.24 -28.19
CA LYS A 4 0.15 -9.17 -29.21
C LYS A 4 0.40 -10.55 -28.64
N LEU A 5 1.04 -10.63 -27.46
CA LEU A 5 1.29 -11.88 -26.76
C LEU A 5 -0.01 -12.58 -26.32
N ALA A 6 -0.96 -11.78 -25.82
CA ALA A 6 -2.27 -12.28 -25.38
C ALA A 6 -3.05 -12.93 -26.53
N ILE A 7 -3.03 -12.29 -27.70
CA ILE A 7 -3.67 -12.84 -28.93
C ILE A 7 -2.93 -14.11 -29.40
N GLU A 8 -1.61 -14.04 -29.50
CA GLU A 8 -0.78 -15.17 -29.97
C GLU A 8 -0.94 -16.42 -29.10
N LYS A 9 -0.99 -16.24 -27.77
CA LYS A 9 -1.15 -17.34 -26.80
C LYS A 9 -2.61 -17.68 -26.49
N ASN A 10 -3.55 -16.91 -27.02
CA ASN A 10 -5.00 -17.02 -26.72
C ASN A 10 -5.31 -16.98 -25.21
N ILE A 11 -4.70 -16.04 -24.49
CA ILE A 11 -4.87 -15.82 -23.06
C ILE A 11 -5.31 -14.39 -22.77
N GLN A 12 -5.85 -14.15 -21.57
CA GLN A 12 -6.02 -12.81 -21.00
C GLN A 12 -4.74 -12.43 -20.24
N ILE A 13 -4.29 -11.18 -20.41
CA ILE A 13 -3.14 -10.64 -19.68
C ILE A 13 -3.60 -9.46 -18.85
N VAL A 14 -3.17 -9.40 -17.59
CA VAL A 14 -3.30 -8.22 -16.73
C VAL A 14 -1.90 -7.65 -16.51
N VAL A 15 -1.71 -6.39 -16.89
CA VAL A 15 -0.47 -5.64 -16.70
C VAL A 15 -0.66 -4.71 -15.51
N CYS A 16 0.09 -4.94 -14.44
CA CYS A 16 0.11 -4.09 -13.26
C CYS A 16 1.28 -3.11 -13.37
N VAL A 17 1.00 -1.81 -13.26
CA VAL A 17 2.02 -0.75 -13.31
C VAL A 17 2.02 -0.02 -11.99
N ASP A 18 3.10 -0.24 -11.23
CA ASP A 18 3.31 0.40 -9.94
C ASP A 18 3.85 1.83 -10.08
N GLU A 19 3.55 2.66 -9.08
CA GLU A 19 3.97 4.07 -9.01
C GLU A 19 3.74 4.82 -10.33
N PHE A 20 2.57 4.59 -10.96
CA PHE A 20 2.25 5.13 -12.28
C PHE A 20 2.34 6.67 -12.35
N GLN A 21 2.16 7.36 -11.22
CA GLN A 21 2.31 8.82 -11.16
C GLN A 21 3.73 9.29 -11.52
N ASN A 22 4.75 8.43 -11.48
CA ASN A 22 6.12 8.80 -11.84
C ASN A 22 6.25 9.21 -13.29
N ILE A 23 5.30 8.84 -14.15
CA ILE A 23 5.24 9.28 -15.54
C ILE A 23 5.14 10.81 -15.67
N SER A 24 4.61 11.52 -14.66
CA SER A 24 4.52 12.98 -14.65
C SER A 24 5.86 13.67 -14.50
N PHE A 25 6.88 12.98 -14.01
CA PHE A 25 8.24 13.51 -13.85
C PHE A 25 9.13 13.28 -15.09
N MET A 26 8.62 12.59 -16.10
CA MET A 26 9.34 12.40 -17.36
C MET A 26 9.27 13.69 -18.19
N GLU A 27 10.35 14.03 -18.89
CA GLU A 27 10.46 15.22 -19.75
C GLU A 27 9.29 15.31 -20.75
N ASP A 28 8.94 14.19 -21.40
CA ASP A 28 7.83 14.08 -22.34
C ASP A 28 6.61 13.36 -21.77
N GLY A 29 6.37 13.44 -20.45
CA GLY A 29 5.36 12.65 -19.75
C GLY A 29 3.96 12.70 -20.38
N ILE A 30 3.48 13.88 -20.79
CA ILE A 30 2.17 14.04 -21.45
C ILE A 30 2.15 13.36 -22.84
N ALA A 31 3.19 13.52 -23.63
CA ALA A 31 3.27 12.89 -24.95
C ALA A 31 3.32 11.36 -24.83
N PHE A 32 4.04 10.86 -23.83
CA PHE A 32 4.11 9.44 -23.53
C PHE A 32 2.77 8.88 -23.08
N GLN A 33 2.04 9.58 -22.18
CA GLN A 33 0.69 9.21 -21.77
C GLN A 33 -0.28 9.13 -22.97
N LYS A 34 -0.23 10.10 -23.88
CA LYS A 34 -1.04 10.08 -25.12
C LYS A 34 -0.76 8.84 -25.95
N LYS A 35 0.51 8.46 -26.11
CA LYS A 35 0.91 7.24 -26.83
C LYS A 35 0.40 5.98 -26.12
N LEU A 36 0.55 5.88 -24.81
CA LEU A 36 0.03 4.75 -24.03
C LEU A 36 -1.49 4.59 -24.22
N ARG A 37 -2.25 5.67 -24.01
CA ARG A 37 -3.71 5.65 -24.18
C ARG A 37 -4.09 5.23 -25.60
N ALA A 38 -3.46 5.80 -26.63
CA ALA A 38 -3.76 5.49 -28.03
C ALA A 38 -3.56 4.01 -28.38
N HIS A 39 -2.67 3.31 -27.66
CA HIS A 39 -2.46 1.88 -27.82
C HIS A 39 -3.42 1.08 -26.94
N TRP A 40 -3.49 1.40 -25.65
CA TRP A 40 -4.24 0.61 -24.66
C TRP A 40 -5.75 0.57 -24.93
N GLN A 41 -6.33 1.67 -25.39
CA GLN A 41 -7.76 1.71 -25.75
C GLN A 41 -8.16 0.75 -26.89
N LYS A 42 -7.19 0.18 -27.62
CA LYS A 42 -7.41 -0.78 -28.72
C LYS A 42 -7.22 -2.22 -28.26
N HIS A 43 -6.72 -2.42 -27.06
CA HIS A 43 -6.45 -3.75 -26.50
C HIS A 43 -7.75 -4.40 -26.05
N GLN A 44 -7.92 -5.68 -26.37
CA GLN A 44 -9.12 -6.47 -26.05
C GLN A 44 -8.80 -7.64 -25.10
N LYS A 45 -7.56 -8.11 -25.11
CA LYS A 45 -7.10 -9.22 -24.29
C LYS A 45 -6.12 -8.82 -23.19
N ALA A 46 -5.54 -7.61 -23.28
CA ALA A 46 -4.68 -7.05 -22.24
C ALA A 46 -5.44 -5.98 -21.44
N ASN A 47 -5.52 -6.16 -20.14
CA ASN A 47 -6.06 -5.20 -19.18
C ASN A 47 -4.93 -4.54 -18.41
N TYR A 48 -5.17 -3.35 -17.88
CA TYR A 48 -4.17 -2.57 -17.18
C TYR A 48 -4.69 -2.15 -15.81
N ILE A 49 -3.88 -2.42 -14.77
CA ILE A 49 -4.10 -1.92 -13.42
C ILE A 49 -2.99 -0.93 -13.11
N LEU A 50 -3.36 0.34 -12.95
CA LEU A 50 -2.44 1.43 -12.68
C LEU A 50 -2.62 1.84 -11.22
N TYR A 51 -1.56 1.78 -10.43
CA TYR A 51 -1.64 2.13 -9.02
C TYR A 51 -0.41 2.93 -8.58
N GLY A 52 -0.54 3.60 -7.43
CA GLY A 52 0.52 4.42 -6.89
C GLY A 52 0.14 5.01 -5.55
N SER A 53 1.15 5.39 -4.77
CA SER A 53 1.01 5.89 -3.40
C SER A 53 0.54 7.35 -3.33
N ARG A 54 0.82 8.16 -4.34
CA ARG A 54 0.48 9.59 -4.37
C ARG A 54 -0.93 9.82 -4.92
N ARG A 55 -1.93 9.66 -4.04
CA ARG A 55 -3.35 9.70 -4.39
C ARG A 55 -3.73 10.92 -5.24
N HIS A 56 -3.30 12.13 -4.86
CA HIS A 56 -3.64 13.35 -5.60
C HIS A 56 -3.09 13.35 -7.04
N LEU A 57 -1.86 12.89 -7.26
CA LEU A 57 -1.28 12.79 -8.59
C LEU A 57 -2.01 11.73 -9.44
N MET A 58 -2.33 10.57 -8.84
CA MET A 58 -3.12 9.55 -9.53
C MET A 58 -4.50 10.08 -9.92
N MET A 59 -5.18 10.80 -9.03
CA MET A 59 -6.48 11.41 -9.32
C MET A 59 -6.40 12.38 -10.49
N ASP A 60 -5.37 13.21 -10.55
CA ASP A 60 -5.18 14.19 -11.60
C ASP A 60 -5.18 13.57 -13.00
N PHE A 61 -4.54 12.40 -13.18
CA PHE A 61 -4.51 11.71 -14.47
C PHE A 61 -5.90 11.34 -14.99
N PHE A 62 -6.81 10.95 -14.10
CA PHE A 62 -8.10 10.38 -14.50
C PHE A 62 -9.26 11.36 -14.39
N THR A 63 -9.12 12.45 -13.63
CA THR A 63 -10.21 13.42 -13.37
C THR A 63 -10.03 14.75 -14.08
N LYS A 64 -8.80 15.17 -14.38
CA LYS A 64 -8.57 16.43 -15.10
C LYS A 64 -8.78 16.24 -16.60
N ASN A 65 -9.67 17.04 -17.18
CA ASN A 65 -10.02 16.97 -18.62
C ASN A 65 -8.86 17.29 -19.58
N THR A 66 -7.81 17.94 -19.09
CA THR A 66 -6.58 18.23 -19.85
C THR A 66 -5.62 17.05 -19.93
N MET A 67 -5.83 16.02 -19.12
CA MET A 67 -4.94 14.87 -19.02
C MET A 67 -5.29 13.77 -20.03
N PRO A 68 -4.29 13.09 -20.59
CA PRO A 68 -4.53 12.04 -21.58
C PRO A 68 -5.40 10.89 -21.06
N PHE A 69 -5.32 10.52 -19.78
CA PHE A 69 -6.09 9.44 -19.19
C PHE A 69 -7.46 9.88 -18.61
N TYR A 70 -7.90 11.11 -18.91
CA TYR A 70 -9.22 11.57 -18.47
C TYR A 70 -10.32 10.57 -18.83
N ARG A 71 -11.05 10.08 -17.83
CA ARG A 71 -12.13 9.07 -17.96
C ARG A 71 -11.72 7.80 -18.72
N PHE A 72 -10.48 7.36 -18.55
CA PHE A 72 -9.96 6.19 -19.27
C PHE A 72 -10.21 4.85 -18.57
N GLY A 73 -10.72 4.83 -17.38
CA GLY A 73 -10.99 3.60 -16.65
C GLY A 73 -11.76 3.87 -15.37
N GLU A 74 -11.94 2.84 -14.58
CA GLU A 74 -12.55 2.93 -13.26
C GLU A 74 -11.50 3.29 -12.21
N ILE A 75 -11.92 4.09 -11.22
CA ILE A 75 -11.07 4.48 -10.11
C ILE A 75 -11.51 3.70 -8.88
N LEU A 76 -10.60 2.92 -8.34
CA LEU A 76 -10.80 2.18 -7.10
C LEU A 76 -10.00 2.85 -5.98
N PHE A 77 -10.67 3.16 -4.88
CA PHE A 77 -10.02 3.62 -3.65
C PHE A 77 -9.88 2.46 -2.70
N LEU A 78 -8.62 2.19 -2.29
CA LEU A 78 -8.37 1.24 -1.23
C LEU A 78 -8.50 1.97 0.10
N GLU A 79 -9.49 1.57 0.88
CA GLU A 79 -9.69 2.05 2.24
C GLU A 79 -8.75 1.32 3.21
N LYS A 80 -8.62 1.86 4.43
CA LYS A 80 -7.92 1.15 5.52
C LYS A 80 -8.59 -0.20 5.76
N ILE A 81 -7.82 -1.22 6.10
CA ILE A 81 -8.34 -2.53 6.45
C ILE A 81 -9.11 -2.40 7.77
N ALA A 82 -10.37 -2.84 7.78
CA ALA A 82 -11.18 -2.76 8.98
C ALA A 82 -10.62 -3.64 10.12
N GLU A 83 -10.78 -3.19 11.35
CA GLU A 83 -10.33 -3.89 12.55
C GLU A 83 -10.82 -5.34 12.61
N THR A 84 -12.05 -5.58 12.18
CA THR A 84 -12.66 -6.92 12.10
C THR A 84 -11.87 -7.93 11.25
N HIS A 85 -11.05 -7.47 10.32
CA HIS A 85 -10.16 -8.30 9.52
C HIS A 85 -8.77 -8.42 10.15
N TRP A 86 -8.32 -7.40 10.89
CA TRP A 86 -7.03 -7.44 11.56
C TRP A 86 -6.97 -8.44 12.70
N ILE A 87 -8.02 -8.50 13.50
CA ILE A 87 -8.06 -9.37 14.69
C ILE A 87 -7.83 -10.84 14.33
N PRO A 88 -8.63 -11.47 13.45
CA PRO A 88 -8.43 -12.88 13.10
C PRO A 88 -7.08 -13.08 12.40
N TYR A 89 -6.64 -12.15 11.56
CA TYR A 89 -5.35 -12.23 10.89
C TYR A 89 -4.18 -12.29 11.89
N ILE A 90 -4.13 -11.39 12.87
CA ILE A 90 -3.06 -11.36 13.87
C ILE A 90 -3.07 -12.65 14.69
N ILE A 91 -4.25 -13.08 15.17
CA ILE A 91 -4.40 -14.31 15.97
C ILE A 91 -3.91 -15.53 15.18
N GLU A 92 -4.30 -15.65 13.91
CA GLU A 92 -3.88 -16.75 13.03
C GLU A 92 -2.36 -16.76 12.84
N ARG A 93 -1.73 -15.60 12.63
CA ARG A 93 -0.27 -15.50 12.46
C ARG A 93 0.50 -15.94 13.70
N PHE A 94 0.02 -15.57 14.90
CA PHE A 94 0.60 -16.05 16.15
C PHE A 94 0.42 -17.58 16.29
N ALA A 95 -0.77 -18.07 16.02
CA ALA A 95 -1.10 -19.50 16.14
C ALA A 95 -0.26 -20.37 15.18
N ALA A 96 0.00 -19.88 13.97
CA ALA A 96 0.82 -20.58 12.96
C ALA A 96 2.26 -20.90 13.43
N THR A 97 2.72 -20.22 14.48
CA THR A 97 4.06 -20.42 15.08
C THR A 97 3.97 -20.92 16.53
N ASN A 98 2.85 -21.53 16.92
CA ASN A 98 2.59 -22.04 18.27
C ASN A 98 2.64 -20.95 19.37
N LYS A 99 2.43 -19.70 19.02
CA LYS A 99 2.26 -18.57 19.98
C LYS A 99 0.79 -18.20 20.09
N LYS A 100 0.43 -17.53 21.17
CA LYS A 100 -0.94 -17.08 21.43
C LYS A 100 -0.97 -15.58 21.67
N ILE A 101 -2.02 -14.94 21.19
CA ILE A 101 -2.34 -13.56 21.50
C ILE A 101 -3.84 -13.46 21.82
N SER A 102 -4.20 -12.65 22.78
CA SER A 102 -5.62 -12.41 23.10
C SER A 102 -6.25 -11.49 22.05
N GLU A 103 -7.55 -11.67 21.82
CA GLU A 103 -8.33 -10.78 20.95
C GLU A 103 -8.19 -9.31 21.39
N LYS A 104 -8.26 -9.04 22.69
CA LYS A 104 -8.08 -7.71 23.28
C LYS A 104 -6.73 -7.09 22.88
N LEU A 105 -5.65 -7.85 22.89
CA LEU A 105 -4.33 -7.35 22.53
C LEU A 105 -4.18 -7.17 21.02
N ALA A 106 -4.79 -8.04 20.21
CA ALA A 106 -4.84 -7.88 18.76
C ALA A 106 -5.62 -6.61 18.34
N ILE A 107 -6.75 -6.32 19.00
CA ILE A 107 -7.49 -5.06 18.85
C ILE A 107 -6.58 -3.87 19.17
N LYS A 108 -5.89 -3.93 20.32
CA LYS A 108 -5.01 -2.85 20.77
C LYS A 108 -3.90 -2.56 19.76
N ILE A 109 -3.29 -3.59 19.16
CA ILE A 109 -2.28 -3.45 18.10
C ILE A 109 -2.88 -2.72 16.88
N ALA A 110 -4.05 -3.15 16.41
CA ALA A 110 -4.68 -2.55 15.24
C ALA A 110 -5.06 -1.08 15.47
N GLN A 111 -5.65 -0.78 16.64
CA GLN A 111 -6.07 0.57 17.02
C GLN A 111 -4.88 1.51 17.23
N GLN A 112 -3.82 1.05 17.91
CA GLN A 112 -2.60 1.84 18.14
C GLN A 112 -2.00 2.34 16.83
N MET A 113 -2.09 1.56 15.77
CA MET A 113 -1.56 1.87 14.44
C MET A 113 -2.64 2.36 13.47
N GLU A 114 -3.79 2.83 14.00
CA GLU A 114 -4.91 3.38 13.22
C GLU A 114 -5.34 2.51 12.03
N ASN A 115 -5.23 1.20 12.17
CA ASN A 115 -5.52 0.21 11.11
C ASN A 115 -4.66 0.39 9.83
N HIS A 116 -3.52 1.08 9.92
CA HIS A 116 -2.63 1.25 8.77
C HIS A 116 -1.88 -0.07 8.47
N PRO A 117 -2.01 -0.66 7.27
CA PRO A 117 -1.53 -2.01 6.98
C PRO A 117 -0.05 -2.25 7.32
N TYR A 118 0.81 -1.32 6.95
CA TYR A 118 2.25 -1.43 7.22
C TYR A 118 2.54 -1.42 8.73
N TYR A 119 2.00 -0.43 9.46
CA TYR A 119 2.32 -0.25 10.88
C TYR A 119 1.67 -1.30 11.77
N VAL A 120 0.45 -1.77 11.45
CA VAL A 120 -0.19 -2.88 12.18
C VAL A 120 0.65 -4.15 12.08
N GLN A 121 1.12 -4.49 10.88
CA GLN A 121 1.97 -5.67 10.69
C GLN A 121 3.32 -5.51 11.39
N GLN A 122 3.92 -4.34 11.34
CA GLN A 122 5.19 -4.04 11.98
C GLN A 122 5.10 -4.20 13.51
N LEU A 123 4.11 -3.56 14.15
CA LEU A 123 3.93 -3.70 15.60
C LEU A 123 3.58 -5.14 15.98
N ALA A 124 2.69 -5.79 15.24
CA ALA A 124 2.35 -7.19 15.48
C ALA A 124 3.57 -8.12 15.37
N GLN A 125 4.48 -7.85 14.43
CA GLN A 125 5.72 -8.60 14.27
C GLN A 125 6.66 -8.42 15.46
N VAL A 126 6.86 -7.20 15.94
CA VAL A 126 7.75 -6.95 17.10
C VAL A 126 7.16 -7.58 18.37
N VAL A 127 5.86 -7.44 18.62
CA VAL A 127 5.17 -8.13 19.73
C VAL A 127 5.35 -9.65 19.61
N TRP A 128 5.22 -10.20 18.39
CA TRP A 128 5.43 -11.63 18.15
C TRP A 128 6.88 -12.06 18.45
N GLN A 129 7.87 -11.26 18.09
CA GLN A 129 9.29 -11.56 18.35
C GLN A 129 9.58 -11.63 19.85
N GLN A 130 9.06 -10.71 20.64
CA GLN A 130 9.23 -10.67 22.10
C GLN A 130 8.38 -11.73 22.83
N THR A 131 7.35 -12.26 22.18
CA THR A 131 6.48 -13.28 22.77
C THR A 131 7.17 -14.65 22.77
N THR A 132 7.26 -15.31 23.92
CA THR A 132 7.72 -16.71 24.03
C THR A 132 6.60 -17.70 23.73
N LYS A 133 5.49 -17.67 24.47
CA LYS A 133 4.32 -18.53 24.29
C LYS A 133 3.03 -17.76 24.13
N THR A 134 2.79 -16.79 25.02
CA THR A 134 1.58 -15.97 25.04
C THR A 134 1.97 -14.50 25.14
N ALA A 135 1.47 -13.68 24.22
CA ALA A 135 1.72 -12.25 24.21
C ALA A 135 1.05 -11.57 25.42
N THR A 136 1.77 -10.65 26.01
CA THR A 136 1.37 -9.86 27.18
C THR A 136 1.25 -8.37 26.84
N GLU A 137 0.62 -7.61 27.73
CA GLU A 137 0.62 -6.13 27.65
C GLU A 137 2.04 -5.56 27.72
N GLU A 138 2.94 -6.20 28.48
CA GLU A 138 4.34 -5.81 28.57
C GLU A 138 5.02 -5.92 27.20
N ASN A 139 4.90 -7.05 26.50
CA ASN A 139 5.43 -7.21 25.13
C ASN A 139 4.89 -6.13 24.18
N PHE A 140 3.64 -5.71 24.36
CA PHE A 140 3.08 -4.65 23.53
C PHE A 140 3.76 -3.29 23.77
N TYR A 141 3.99 -2.91 25.03
CA TYR A 141 4.64 -1.63 25.36
C TYR A 141 6.13 -1.62 24.98
N GLU A 142 6.84 -2.70 25.27
CA GLU A 142 8.24 -2.87 24.86
C GLU A 142 8.38 -2.80 23.33
N ALA A 143 7.46 -3.43 22.60
CA ALA A 143 7.45 -3.37 21.14
C ALA A 143 7.25 -1.95 20.60
N ILE A 144 6.45 -1.11 21.27
CA ILE A 144 6.29 0.29 20.87
C ILE A 144 7.58 1.07 21.14
N GLU A 145 8.21 0.87 22.30
CA GLU A 145 9.48 1.53 22.64
C GLU A 145 10.57 1.14 21.63
N ASP A 146 10.73 -0.15 21.33
CA ASP A 146 11.69 -0.64 20.34
C ASP A 146 11.47 0.00 18.96
N LEU A 147 10.20 0.12 18.52
CA LEU A 147 9.88 0.76 17.24
C LEU A 147 10.19 2.26 17.27
N LEU A 148 9.89 2.97 18.36
CA LEU A 148 10.20 4.38 18.50
C LEU A 148 11.71 4.61 18.45
N ASP A 149 12.48 3.81 19.17
CA ASP A 149 13.94 3.90 19.20
C ASP A 149 14.56 3.63 17.82
N GLN A 150 14.06 2.58 17.13
CA GLN A 150 14.52 2.21 15.79
C GLN A 150 14.29 3.33 14.76
N TYR A 151 13.18 4.02 14.84
CA TYR A 151 12.77 5.01 13.85
C TYR A 151 12.99 6.47 14.29
N THR A 152 13.48 6.71 15.51
CA THR A 152 13.69 8.07 16.04
C THR A 152 14.48 8.96 15.08
N ILE A 153 15.56 8.45 14.49
CA ILE A 153 16.41 9.24 13.56
C ILE A 153 15.62 9.59 12.27
N LEU A 154 14.78 8.69 11.77
CA LEU A 154 13.97 8.94 10.58
C LEU A 154 12.85 9.95 10.87
N TYR A 155 12.14 9.79 11.97
CA TYR A 155 11.08 10.70 12.40
C TYR A 155 11.62 12.10 12.70
N GLN A 156 12.80 12.19 13.33
CA GLN A 156 13.47 13.47 13.57
C GLN A 156 13.72 14.22 12.26
N LYS A 157 14.24 13.55 11.24
CA LYS A 157 14.49 14.16 9.92
C LYS A 157 13.20 14.63 9.25
N GLU A 158 12.12 13.86 9.36
CA GLU A 158 10.81 14.25 8.80
C GLU A 158 10.24 15.47 9.51
N VAL A 159 10.33 15.53 10.84
CA VAL A 159 9.89 16.68 11.64
C VAL A 159 10.74 17.91 11.31
N ASP A 160 12.07 17.78 11.20
CA ASP A 160 12.97 18.87 10.85
C ASP A 160 12.68 19.42 9.44
N MET A 161 12.28 18.58 8.48
CA MET A 161 11.83 19.02 7.18
C MET A 161 10.52 19.82 7.25
N LEU A 162 9.57 19.42 8.08
CA LEU A 162 8.29 20.14 8.25
C LEU A 162 8.48 21.52 8.89
N THR A 163 9.38 21.65 9.88
CA THR A 163 9.65 22.92 10.57
C THR A 163 10.39 23.93 9.70
N ASN A 164 11.12 23.49 8.68
CA ASN A 164 11.81 24.40 7.74
C ASN A 164 10.90 25.00 6.65
N PHE A 165 9.62 24.62 6.60
CA PHE A 165 8.61 25.15 5.66
C PHE A 165 7.64 26.15 6.31
N GLN A 166 7.85 26.53 7.57
CA GLN A 166 7.15 27.63 8.26
C GLN A 166 8.06 28.86 8.34
#